data_c9bcdd5e4455c35196f16c03218ed267
#
_entry.id   c9bcdd5e4455c35196f16c03218ed267
#
_cell.length_a   1.000
_cell.length_b   1.000
_cell.length_c   1.000
_cell.angle_alpha   90.00
_cell.angle_beta   90.00
_cell.angle_gamma   90.00
#
_symmetry.space_group_name_H-M   'P 1'
#
loop_
_entity.id
_entity.type
_entity.pdbx_description
1 polymer ?
#
loop_
_entity_poly.entity_id
_entity_poly.type
_entity_poly.pdbx_seq_one_letter_code
_entity_poly.pdbx_strand_id
1 'polypeptide(L)'
;MTDRSPNPVVLAWGQGVSYSSVTMSELPKAYEPTEVEKSWYQAWLDAKCFEADPSSEKPPYSIVIPPPNVTGILHLGHVLNNTIQDILARRARQKGCEVLWLPGTDHAGIATQTKVERQLREEEGKTRRDIGRQAFLEKVWDWKDKHGGIIIKQLKRLGCSCDWSRERFTMDADYSKWVSKVFADLFNDGLIYRGKRMVNWCPVSRTALSDEEVIAKKQNSKLYYMKYELVEEPGKFLEVATTRPETLMGDVAVAVNPKDDRYGKYVGKLVRRPFPAAEIPVVADDHVDPEFGTGALKITPAHDKADFEIGLRNDLEIIDVF
;
A
#
# COMPACT_ATOMS: atom_id res chain seq x y z
N MET A 1 13.36 -2.41 -69.36
CA MET A 1 12.21 -3.09 -68.70
C MET A 1 12.79 -4.05 -67.70
N THR A 2 13.01 -3.64 -66.47
CA THR A 2 13.61 -4.43 -65.40
C THR A 2 12.51 -4.73 -64.38
N ASP A 3 12.14 -5.97 -64.40
CA ASP A 3 11.20 -6.58 -63.43
C ASP A 3 11.84 -6.49 -62.00
N ARG A 4 11.26 -5.70 -61.10
CA ARG A 4 11.61 -5.66 -59.68
C ARG A 4 10.42 -6.27 -58.91
N SER A 5 10.47 -7.59 -58.80
CA SER A 5 9.68 -8.24 -57.77
C SER A 5 10.17 -7.82 -56.37
N PRO A 6 9.32 -7.45 -55.42
CA PRO A 6 9.73 -7.13 -54.07
C PRO A 6 10.14 -8.42 -53.32
N ASN A 7 11.36 -8.46 -52.84
CA ASN A 7 11.83 -9.51 -51.93
C ASN A 7 10.96 -9.54 -50.63
N PRO A 8 10.47 -10.70 -50.22
CA PRO A 8 9.80 -10.82 -48.92
C PRO A 8 10.83 -10.63 -47.82
N VAL A 9 10.56 -9.71 -46.91
CA VAL A 9 11.29 -9.59 -45.64
C VAL A 9 11.03 -10.85 -44.83
N VAL A 10 11.96 -11.78 -44.87
CA VAL A 10 11.91 -12.98 -44.00
C VAL A 10 12.42 -12.58 -42.64
N LEU A 11 11.48 -12.40 -41.67
CA LEU A 11 11.82 -12.39 -40.27
C LEU A 11 12.06 -13.86 -39.86
N ALA A 12 13.33 -14.28 -39.88
CA ALA A 12 13.73 -15.58 -39.40
C ALA A 12 13.66 -15.62 -37.89
N TRP A 13 12.59 -16.18 -37.38
CA TRP A 13 12.52 -16.74 -36.02
C TRP A 13 12.65 -18.25 -36.16
N GLY A 14 13.64 -18.81 -35.51
CA GLY A 14 13.97 -20.22 -35.60
C GLY A 14 12.82 -21.15 -35.26
N GLN A 15 12.68 -22.16 -36.13
CA GLN A 15 11.86 -23.36 -36.13
C GLN A 15 10.39 -23.19 -36.60
N GLY A 16 10.20 -23.44 -37.87
CA GLY A 16 9.15 -24.26 -38.45
C GLY A 16 7.69 -23.87 -38.26
N VAL A 17 7.26 -22.66 -38.63
CA VAL A 17 5.84 -22.43 -38.93
C VAL A 17 5.66 -22.71 -40.43
N SER A 18 4.97 -23.80 -40.76
CA SER A 18 4.54 -24.11 -42.12
C SER A 18 3.47 -23.10 -42.55
N TYR A 19 3.85 -22.17 -43.41
CA TYR A 19 2.87 -21.31 -44.10
C TYR A 19 2.24 -22.11 -45.22
N SER A 20 0.97 -22.49 -45.05
CA SER A 20 0.14 -22.86 -46.18
C SER A 20 0.04 -21.64 -47.11
N SER A 21 0.23 -21.84 -48.42
CA SER A 21 0.13 -20.81 -49.42
C SER A 21 -1.22 -20.08 -49.36
N VAL A 22 -1.22 -18.93 -48.69
CA VAL A 22 -2.36 -18.01 -48.73
C VAL A 22 -2.31 -17.34 -50.10
N THR A 23 -3.21 -17.71 -51.00
CA THR A 23 -3.53 -16.92 -52.18
C THR A 23 -3.84 -15.51 -51.70
N MET A 24 -3.06 -14.52 -52.16
CA MET A 24 -3.28 -13.11 -51.83
C MET A 24 -4.66 -12.69 -52.42
N SER A 25 -5.70 -12.82 -51.60
CA SER A 25 -6.94 -12.12 -51.84
C SER A 25 -6.69 -10.61 -51.72
N GLU A 26 -7.35 -9.79 -52.52
CA GLU A 26 -7.29 -8.34 -52.40
C GLU A 26 -7.47 -7.93 -50.94
N LEU A 27 -6.56 -7.10 -50.44
CA LEU A 27 -6.69 -6.56 -49.07
C LEU A 27 -7.98 -5.81 -48.92
N PRO A 28 -8.77 -6.01 -47.87
CA PRO A 28 -9.98 -5.27 -47.62
C PRO A 28 -9.69 -3.77 -47.53
N LYS A 29 -10.61 -2.92 -47.99
CA LYS A 29 -10.46 -1.46 -48.00
C LYS A 29 -10.29 -0.85 -46.61
N ALA A 30 -10.77 -1.53 -45.58
CA ALA A 30 -10.64 -1.12 -44.19
C ALA A 30 -10.00 -2.25 -43.33
N TYR A 31 -9.22 -1.88 -42.33
CA TYR A 31 -8.71 -2.81 -41.34
C TYR A 31 -9.80 -3.15 -40.31
N GLU A 32 -10.09 -4.45 -40.16
CA GLU A 32 -11.06 -4.95 -39.18
C GLU A 32 -10.31 -5.52 -37.97
N PRO A 33 -10.09 -4.72 -36.92
CA PRO A 33 -9.18 -5.09 -35.85
C PRO A 33 -9.64 -6.31 -35.04
N THR A 34 -10.95 -6.48 -34.90
CA THR A 34 -11.51 -7.50 -33.98
C THR A 34 -11.11 -8.92 -34.36
N GLU A 35 -11.14 -9.25 -35.63
CA GLU A 35 -10.80 -10.59 -36.15
C GLU A 35 -9.30 -10.80 -36.20
N VAL A 36 -8.58 -9.79 -36.69
CA VAL A 36 -7.12 -9.83 -36.85
C VAL A 36 -6.41 -9.92 -35.49
N GLU A 37 -6.78 -9.07 -34.54
CA GLU A 37 -6.17 -9.05 -33.21
C GLU A 37 -6.39 -10.36 -32.44
N LYS A 38 -7.62 -10.91 -32.52
CA LYS A 38 -7.93 -12.17 -31.85
C LYS A 38 -7.12 -13.33 -32.40
N SER A 39 -7.03 -13.46 -33.73
CA SER A 39 -6.32 -14.56 -34.38
C SER A 39 -4.80 -14.48 -34.15
N TRP A 40 -4.20 -13.29 -34.29
CA TRP A 40 -2.76 -13.11 -34.10
C TRP A 40 -2.35 -13.28 -32.64
N TYR A 41 -3.12 -12.76 -31.70
CA TYR A 41 -2.78 -12.91 -30.30
C TYR A 41 -2.79 -14.38 -29.87
N GLN A 42 -3.78 -15.16 -30.36
CA GLN A 42 -3.82 -16.60 -30.11
C GLN A 42 -2.64 -17.33 -30.75
N ALA A 43 -2.27 -16.97 -31.99
CA ALA A 43 -1.10 -17.57 -32.66
C ALA A 43 0.21 -17.31 -31.89
N TRP A 44 0.39 -16.12 -31.30
CA TRP A 44 1.53 -15.83 -30.44
C TRP A 44 1.56 -16.64 -29.15
N LEU A 45 0.40 -16.88 -28.56
CA LEU A 45 0.29 -17.74 -27.36
C LEU A 45 0.61 -19.21 -27.69
N ASP A 46 0.06 -19.72 -28.79
CA ASP A 46 0.28 -21.09 -29.23
C ASP A 46 1.75 -21.34 -29.61
N ALA A 47 2.38 -20.34 -30.21
CA ALA A 47 3.82 -20.36 -30.54
C ALA A 47 4.73 -20.01 -29.34
N LYS A 48 4.17 -19.78 -28.14
CA LYS A 48 4.92 -19.44 -26.93
C LYS A 48 5.85 -18.23 -27.06
N CYS A 49 5.48 -17.26 -27.91
CA CYS A 49 6.33 -16.11 -28.25
C CYS A 49 6.70 -15.22 -27.04
N PHE A 50 5.99 -15.34 -25.94
CA PHE A 50 6.17 -14.51 -24.74
C PHE A 50 6.77 -15.28 -23.56
N GLU A 51 6.92 -16.60 -23.67
CA GLU A 51 7.55 -17.42 -22.61
C GLU A 51 9.06 -17.17 -22.60
N ALA A 52 9.62 -16.98 -21.42
CA ALA A 52 11.06 -16.82 -21.23
C ALA A 52 11.73 -18.17 -20.97
N ASP A 53 12.89 -18.37 -21.60
CA ASP A 53 13.73 -19.55 -21.38
C ASP A 53 14.82 -19.24 -20.35
N PRO A 54 14.79 -19.87 -19.14
CA PRO A 54 15.78 -19.63 -18.11
C PRO A 54 17.17 -20.19 -18.47
N SER A 55 17.27 -21.07 -19.49
CA SER A 55 18.53 -21.60 -19.99
C SER A 55 19.15 -20.78 -21.13
N SER A 56 18.49 -19.71 -21.56
CA SER A 56 18.94 -18.86 -22.65
C SER A 56 20.23 -18.12 -22.30
N GLU A 57 21.19 -18.10 -23.22
CA GLU A 57 22.44 -17.31 -23.11
C GLU A 57 22.29 -15.85 -23.55
N LYS A 58 21.09 -15.45 -24.01
CA LYS A 58 20.81 -14.07 -24.40
C LYS A 58 20.85 -13.14 -23.20
N PRO A 59 21.19 -11.85 -23.39
CA PRO A 59 21.12 -10.86 -22.33
C PRO A 59 19.71 -10.85 -21.70
N PRO A 60 19.58 -11.01 -20.38
CA PRO A 60 18.27 -11.04 -19.72
C PRO A 60 17.66 -9.65 -19.64
N TYR A 61 16.33 -9.58 -19.78
CA TYR A 61 15.55 -8.39 -19.54
C TYR A 61 14.25 -8.78 -18.80
N SER A 62 14.10 -8.33 -17.56
CA SER A 62 12.96 -8.72 -16.74
C SER A 62 12.16 -7.50 -16.27
N ILE A 63 10.84 -7.59 -16.36
CA ILE A 63 9.88 -6.67 -15.77
C ILE A 63 8.89 -7.49 -14.96
N VAL A 64 8.58 -7.04 -13.74
CA VAL A 64 7.43 -7.51 -12.97
C VAL A 64 6.30 -6.52 -13.18
N ILE A 65 5.14 -6.99 -13.63
CA ILE A 65 3.96 -6.13 -13.77
C ILE A 65 3.61 -5.56 -12.39
N PRO A 66 3.28 -4.27 -12.22
CA PRO A 66 2.56 -3.82 -11.04
C PRO A 66 1.22 -4.55 -10.98
N PRO A 67 1.04 -5.54 -10.07
CA PRO A 67 -0.08 -6.44 -10.14
C PRO A 67 -1.38 -5.69 -9.87
N PRO A 68 -2.35 -5.68 -10.80
CA PRO A 68 -3.62 -5.03 -10.57
C PRO A 68 -4.38 -5.65 -9.40
N ASN A 69 -5.01 -4.78 -8.60
CA ASN A 69 -5.86 -5.20 -7.49
C ASN A 69 -7.12 -5.91 -8.00
N VAL A 70 -7.50 -7.04 -7.39
CA VAL A 70 -8.74 -7.78 -7.76
C VAL A 70 -10.02 -7.09 -7.24
N THR A 71 -10.03 -5.76 -7.25
CA THR A 71 -11.16 -4.94 -6.76
C THR A 71 -12.19 -4.61 -7.84
N GLY A 72 -11.93 -4.95 -9.10
CA GLY A 72 -12.83 -4.67 -10.21
C GLY A 72 -12.20 -4.89 -11.58
N ILE A 73 -12.51 -4.02 -12.54
CA ILE A 73 -11.98 -4.02 -13.90
C ILE A 73 -10.81 -3.04 -14.06
N LEU A 74 -10.02 -3.21 -15.11
CA LEU A 74 -8.94 -2.28 -15.44
C LEU A 74 -9.52 -0.92 -15.89
N HIS A 75 -8.77 0.15 -15.62
CA HIS A 75 -9.06 1.51 -16.05
C HIS A 75 -7.90 2.08 -16.89
N LEU A 76 -8.05 3.26 -17.46
CA LEU A 76 -7.07 3.88 -18.37
C LEU A 76 -5.66 3.98 -17.77
N GLY A 77 -5.52 4.19 -16.46
CA GLY A 77 -4.21 4.19 -15.80
C GLY A 77 -3.49 2.84 -15.90
N HIS A 78 -4.22 1.74 -15.77
CA HIS A 78 -3.66 0.40 -16.02
C HIS A 78 -3.26 0.20 -17.49
N VAL A 79 -4.10 0.68 -18.42
CA VAL A 79 -3.81 0.60 -19.86
C VAL A 79 -2.52 1.33 -20.19
N LEU A 80 -2.36 2.58 -19.74
CA LEU A 80 -1.16 3.38 -19.96
C LEU A 80 0.09 2.70 -19.39
N ASN A 81 0.02 2.28 -18.12
CA ASN A 81 1.14 1.62 -17.44
C ASN A 81 1.58 0.35 -18.18
N ASN A 82 0.63 -0.54 -18.51
CA ASN A 82 0.95 -1.80 -19.18
C ASN A 82 1.39 -1.60 -20.62
N THR A 83 0.86 -0.60 -21.34
CA THR A 83 1.31 -0.28 -22.70
C THR A 83 2.78 0.15 -22.72
N ILE A 84 3.20 0.98 -21.77
CA ILE A 84 4.62 1.40 -21.67
C ILE A 84 5.52 0.17 -21.42
N GLN A 85 5.15 -0.71 -20.50
CA GLN A 85 5.91 -1.92 -20.22
C GLN A 85 5.94 -2.88 -21.41
N ASP A 86 4.83 -3.03 -22.13
CA ASP A 86 4.77 -3.89 -23.33
C ASP A 86 5.68 -3.37 -24.44
N ILE A 87 5.72 -2.05 -24.67
CA ILE A 87 6.64 -1.43 -25.62
C ILE A 87 8.09 -1.75 -25.26
N LEU A 88 8.46 -1.63 -23.98
CA LEU A 88 9.81 -1.93 -23.51
C LEU A 88 10.16 -3.41 -23.67
N ALA A 89 9.24 -4.31 -23.29
CA ALA A 89 9.41 -5.76 -23.43
C ALA A 89 9.58 -6.17 -24.90
N ARG A 90 8.71 -5.66 -25.79
CA ARG A 90 8.81 -5.92 -27.24
C ARG A 90 10.10 -5.38 -27.83
N ARG A 91 10.50 -4.15 -27.46
CA ARG A 91 11.78 -3.57 -27.90
C ARG A 91 12.98 -4.41 -27.43
N ALA A 92 12.96 -4.90 -26.21
CA ALA A 92 14.02 -5.75 -25.70
C ALA A 92 14.12 -7.08 -26.49
N ARG A 93 12.97 -7.74 -26.81
CA ARG A 93 12.95 -8.92 -27.69
C ARG A 93 13.54 -8.62 -29.07
N GLN A 94 13.16 -7.48 -29.68
CA GLN A 94 13.70 -7.07 -30.98
C GLN A 94 15.23 -6.83 -30.95
N LYS A 95 15.79 -6.47 -29.78
CA LYS A 95 17.24 -6.31 -29.58
C LYS A 95 17.94 -7.63 -29.28
N GLY A 96 17.24 -8.75 -29.28
CA GLY A 96 17.80 -10.07 -29.02
C GLY A 96 17.92 -10.44 -27.54
N CYS A 97 17.29 -9.71 -26.63
CA CYS A 97 17.26 -10.09 -25.22
C CYS A 97 16.31 -11.28 -24.97
N GLU A 98 16.61 -12.06 -23.94
CA GLU A 98 15.66 -12.97 -23.33
C GLU A 98 14.77 -12.18 -22.36
N VAL A 99 13.45 -12.16 -22.63
CA VAL A 99 12.55 -11.25 -21.93
C VAL A 99 11.56 -12.00 -21.07
N LEU A 100 11.61 -11.73 -19.78
CA LEU A 100 10.57 -12.14 -18.82
C LEU A 100 9.73 -10.91 -18.43
N TRP A 101 8.52 -10.80 -18.93
CA TRP A 101 7.52 -9.88 -18.36
C TRP A 101 6.54 -10.70 -17.54
N LEU A 102 6.73 -10.68 -16.21
CA LEU A 102 6.00 -11.51 -15.26
C LEU A 102 4.63 -10.90 -14.97
N PRO A 103 3.52 -11.58 -15.31
CA PRO A 103 2.17 -11.12 -14.99
C PRO A 103 1.74 -11.56 -13.59
N GLY A 104 0.75 -10.85 -13.04
CA GLY A 104 0.11 -11.23 -11.79
C GLY A 104 -1.04 -10.33 -11.42
N THR A 105 -1.71 -10.70 -10.32
CA THR A 105 -2.78 -9.92 -9.70
C THR A 105 -2.56 -9.80 -8.20
N ASP A 106 -3.03 -8.70 -7.61
CA ASP A 106 -2.89 -8.42 -6.18
C ASP A 106 -4.21 -8.66 -5.44
N HIS A 107 -4.12 -9.31 -4.27
CA HIS A 107 -5.25 -9.52 -3.39
C HIS A 107 -5.79 -8.21 -2.77
N ALA A 108 -5.01 -7.16 -2.70
CA ALA A 108 -5.37 -5.82 -2.21
C ALA A 108 -6.05 -5.77 -0.82
N GLY A 109 -6.00 -6.84 -0.05
CA GLY A 109 -6.44 -6.97 1.33
C GLY A 109 -7.74 -6.23 1.66
N ILE A 110 -7.63 -5.13 2.41
CA ILE A 110 -8.76 -4.31 2.90
C ILE A 110 -9.65 -3.83 1.76
N ALA A 111 -9.09 -3.38 0.64
CA ALA A 111 -9.86 -2.84 -0.48
C ALA A 111 -10.79 -3.90 -1.09
N THR A 112 -10.30 -5.12 -1.29
CA THR A 112 -11.11 -6.25 -1.79
C THR A 112 -12.18 -6.65 -0.77
N GLN A 113 -11.81 -6.77 0.52
CA GLN A 113 -12.77 -7.09 1.57
C GLN A 113 -13.88 -6.03 1.69
N THR A 114 -13.55 -4.75 1.56
CA THR A 114 -14.54 -3.66 1.57
C THR A 114 -15.53 -3.77 0.40
N LYS A 115 -15.05 -4.15 -0.79
CA LYS A 115 -15.92 -4.38 -1.96
C LYS A 115 -16.88 -5.54 -1.72
N VAL A 116 -16.38 -6.66 -1.22
CA VAL A 116 -17.18 -7.85 -0.90
C VAL A 116 -18.17 -7.57 0.23
N GLU A 117 -17.76 -6.86 1.27
CA GLU A 117 -18.65 -6.48 2.38
C GLU A 117 -19.76 -5.52 1.92
N ARG A 118 -19.42 -4.60 1.00
CA ARG A 118 -20.42 -3.71 0.40
C ARG A 118 -21.45 -4.51 -0.40
N GLN A 119 -21.00 -5.43 -1.23
CA GLN A 119 -21.90 -6.31 -1.99
C GLN A 119 -22.79 -7.14 -1.04
N LEU A 120 -22.21 -7.75 0.00
CA LEU A 120 -22.95 -8.51 1.00
C LEU A 120 -24.04 -7.68 1.67
N ARG A 121 -23.75 -6.41 1.96
CA ARG A 121 -24.72 -5.48 2.57
C ARG A 121 -25.83 -5.11 1.60
N GLU A 122 -25.50 -4.89 0.33
CA GLU A 122 -26.47 -4.54 -0.72
C GLU A 122 -27.39 -5.71 -1.07
N GLU A 123 -26.86 -6.96 -1.09
CA GLU A 123 -27.61 -8.16 -1.49
C GLU A 123 -28.35 -8.83 -0.32
N GLU A 124 -27.74 -8.89 0.87
CA GLU A 124 -28.27 -9.67 2.00
C GLU A 124 -28.58 -8.80 3.24
N GLY A 125 -28.23 -7.51 3.24
CA GLY A 125 -28.38 -6.63 4.40
C GLY A 125 -27.46 -6.98 5.58
N LYS A 126 -26.43 -7.82 5.35
CA LYS A 126 -25.53 -8.33 6.39
C LYS A 126 -24.14 -7.72 6.30
N THR A 127 -23.41 -7.81 7.41
CA THR A 127 -21.98 -7.47 7.48
C THR A 127 -21.13 -8.74 7.58
N ARG A 128 -19.81 -8.60 7.37
CA ARG A 128 -18.87 -9.71 7.56
C ARG A 128 -18.91 -10.33 8.96
N ARG A 129 -19.36 -9.56 9.97
CA ARG A 129 -19.48 -10.05 11.35
C ARG A 129 -20.70 -10.93 11.55
N ASP A 130 -21.78 -10.64 10.84
CA ASP A 130 -23.03 -11.40 10.94
C ASP A 130 -22.88 -12.80 10.33
N ILE A 131 -22.08 -12.96 9.28
CA ILE A 131 -21.85 -14.25 8.62
C ILE A 131 -20.62 -15.01 9.14
N GLY A 132 -19.73 -14.32 9.89
CA GLY A 132 -18.50 -14.90 10.41
C GLY A 132 -17.37 -15.01 9.39
N ARG A 133 -16.16 -15.30 9.91
CA ARG A 133 -14.91 -15.27 9.12
C ARG A 133 -14.93 -16.25 7.95
N GLN A 134 -15.32 -17.49 8.18
CA GLN A 134 -15.21 -18.55 7.16
C GLN A 134 -16.11 -18.24 5.95
N ALA A 135 -17.39 -17.98 6.18
CA ALA A 135 -18.34 -17.66 5.11
C ALA A 135 -17.96 -16.36 4.37
N PHE A 136 -17.38 -15.38 5.09
CA PHE A 136 -16.88 -14.17 4.44
C PHE A 136 -15.68 -14.44 3.55
N LEU A 137 -14.72 -15.27 3.98
CA LEU A 137 -13.56 -15.65 3.16
C LEU A 137 -13.98 -16.39 1.90
N GLU A 138 -14.96 -17.29 1.95
CA GLU A 138 -15.51 -17.96 0.76
C GLU A 138 -16.00 -16.94 -0.26
N LYS A 139 -16.79 -15.94 0.16
CA LYS A 139 -17.24 -14.86 -0.72
C LYS A 139 -16.08 -14.01 -1.29
N VAL A 140 -15.02 -13.80 -0.52
CA VAL A 140 -13.82 -13.07 -0.97
C VAL A 140 -13.06 -13.87 -2.03
N TRP A 141 -12.95 -15.20 -1.88
CA TRP A 141 -12.34 -16.06 -2.88
C TRP A 141 -13.17 -16.13 -4.16
N ASP A 142 -14.49 -16.26 -4.07
CA ASP A 142 -15.40 -16.20 -5.23
C ASP A 142 -15.26 -14.87 -5.99
N TRP A 143 -15.18 -13.75 -5.26
CA TRP A 143 -14.91 -12.44 -5.83
C TRP A 143 -13.56 -12.41 -6.57
N LYS A 144 -12.50 -12.90 -5.96
CA LYS A 144 -11.16 -12.97 -6.55
C LYS A 144 -11.17 -13.79 -7.84
N ASP A 145 -11.80 -14.97 -7.84
CA ASP A 145 -11.83 -15.82 -9.01
C ASP A 145 -12.59 -15.17 -10.17
N LYS A 146 -13.71 -14.52 -9.88
CA LYS A 146 -14.48 -13.78 -10.87
C LYS A 146 -13.70 -12.58 -11.46
N HIS A 147 -13.14 -11.71 -10.61
CA HIS A 147 -12.55 -10.45 -11.05
C HIS A 147 -11.10 -10.61 -11.52
N GLY A 148 -10.31 -11.50 -10.91
CA GLY A 148 -8.98 -11.86 -11.38
C GLY A 148 -9.00 -12.38 -12.81
N GLY A 149 -9.92 -13.29 -13.11
CA GLY A 149 -10.10 -13.81 -14.47
C GLY A 149 -10.51 -12.73 -15.49
N ILE A 150 -11.28 -11.72 -15.10
CA ILE A 150 -11.65 -10.58 -15.98
C ILE A 150 -10.40 -9.73 -16.26
N ILE A 151 -9.61 -9.38 -15.24
CA ILE A 151 -8.38 -8.59 -15.38
C ILE A 151 -7.41 -9.24 -16.35
N ILE A 152 -7.13 -10.52 -16.21
CA ILE A 152 -6.23 -11.26 -17.11
C ILE A 152 -6.77 -11.27 -18.54
N LYS A 153 -8.08 -11.46 -18.75
CA LYS A 153 -8.70 -11.37 -20.06
C LYS A 153 -8.55 -9.98 -20.66
N GLN A 154 -8.69 -8.92 -19.86
CA GLN A 154 -8.52 -7.53 -20.31
C GLN A 154 -7.06 -7.24 -20.72
N LEU A 155 -6.07 -7.71 -19.93
CA LEU A 155 -4.65 -7.59 -20.30
C LEU A 155 -4.31 -8.34 -21.59
N LYS A 156 -4.84 -9.54 -21.77
CA LYS A 156 -4.69 -10.30 -23.02
C LYS A 156 -5.38 -9.58 -24.19
N ARG A 157 -6.55 -8.99 -23.97
CA ARG A 157 -7.25 -8.20 -24.99
C ARG A 157 -6.50 -6.91 -25.36
N LEU A 158 -5.81 -6.31 -24.42
CA LEU A 158 -4.91 -5.16 -24.67
C LEU A 158 -3.68 -5.56 -25.50
N GLY A 159 -3.39 -6.85 -25.64
CA GLY A 159 -2.26 -7.37 -26.40
C GLY A 159 -0.97 -7.48 -25.57
N CYS A 160 -1.05 -7.46 -24.26
CA CYS A 160 0.13 -7.53 -23.38
C CYS A 160 0.95 -8.81 -23.63
N SER A 161 2.25 -8.64 -23.92
CA SER A 161 3.17 -9.73 -24.22
C SER A 161 3.83 -10.31 -22.96
N CYS A 162 3.01 -10.60 -21.94
CA CYS A 162 3.46 -11.22 -20.70
C CYS A 162 3.72 -12.72 -20.86
N ASP A 163 4.60 -13.25 -20.03
CA ASP A 163 4.78 -14.70 -19.88
C ASP A 163 3.65 -15.28 -19.02
N TRP A 164 2.54 -15.62 -19.66
CA TRP A 164 1.33 -16.13 -19.00
C TRP A 164 1.50 -17.51 -18.35
N SER A 165 2.55 -18.25 -18.69
CA SER A 165 2.89 -19.53 -18.06
C SER A 165 3.35 -19.34 -16.60
N ARG A 166 3.78 -18.14 -16.26
CA ARG A 166 4.28 -17.75 -14.94
C ARG A 166 3.37 -16.77 -14.20
N GLU A 167 2.10 -16.68 -14.59
CA GLU A 167 1.12 -15.84 -13.86
C GLU A 167 1.12 -16.17 -12.36
N ARG A 168 1.09 -15.12 -11.51
CA ARG A 168 1.05 -15.24 -10.06
C ARG A 168 -0.06 -14.40 -9.45
N PHE A 169 -0.60 -14.90 -8.36
CA PHE A 169 -1.46 -14.15 -7.46
C PHE A 169 -0.74 -13.97 -6.12
N THR A 170 -0.80 -12.78 -5.53
CA THR A 170 -0.02 -12.44 -4.33
C THR A 170 -0.33 -13.31 -3.09
N MET A 171 -1.41 -14.12 -3.11
CA MET A 171 -1.72 -15.11 -2.08
C MET A 171 -1.67 -16.57 -2.57
N ASP A 172 -1.01 -16.85 -3.68
CA ASP A 172 -0.69 -18.22 -4.07
C ASP A 172 0.08 -18.92 -2.96
N ALA A 173 -0.14 -20.22 -2.80
CA ALA A 173 0.47 -21.00 -1.72
C ALA A 173 2.01 -20.91 -1.73
N ASP A 174 2.63 -21.05 -2.90
CA ASP A 174 4.09 -20.94 -3.04
C ASP A 174 4.58 -19.54 -2.76
N TYR A 175 3.88 -18.49 -3.24
CA TYR A 175 4.23 -17.11 -2.99
C TYR A 175 4.14 -16.78 -1.49
N SER A 176 3.05 -17.19 -0.83
CA SER A 176 2.85 -17.00 0.61
C SER A 176 3.94 -17.69 1.45
N LYS A 177 4.40 -18.87 1.02
CA LYS A 177 5.52 -19.57 1.66
C LYS A 177 6.82 -18.77 1.59
N TRP A 178 7.13 -18.17 0.43
CA TRP A 178 8.33 -17.34 0.28
C TRP A 178 8.23 -16.04 1.07
N VAL A 179 7.06 -15.39 1.11
CA VAL A 179 6.84 -14.19 1.95
C VAL A 179 7.10 -14.52 3.42
N SER A 180 6.55 -15.64 3.91
CA SER A 180 6.77 -16.09 5.29
C SER A 180 8.25 -16.41 5.57
N LYS A 181 8.94 -17.02 4.60
CA LYS A 181 10.38 -17.31 4.74
C LYS A 181 11.20 -16.03 4.84
N VAL A 182 10.98 -15.07 3.92
CA VAL A 182 11.70 -13.78 3.94
C VAL A 182 11.46 -13.04 5.24
N PHE A 183 10.20 -13.04 5.74
CA PHE A 183 9.89 -12.45 7.04
C PHE A 183 10.70 -13.10 8.18
N ALA A 184 10.78 -14.43 8.21
CA ALA A 184 11.54 -15.16 9.20
C ALA A 184 13.05 -14.90 9.10
N ASP A 185 13.59 -14.85 7.89
CA ASP A 185 15.00 -14.53 7.65
C ASP A 185 15.34 -13.13 8.19
N LEU A 186 14.54 -12.10 7.83
CA LEU A 186 14.73 -10.73 8.31
C LEU A 186 14.57 -10.59 9.84
N PHE A 187 13.68 -11.38 10.45
CA PHE A 187 13.54 -11.44 11.90
C PHE A 187 14.79 -12.04 12.56
N ASN A 188 15.32 -13.14 12.01
CA ASN A 188 16.52 -13.79 12.52
C ASN A 188 17.78 -12.91 12.38
N ASP A 189 17.81 -12.09 11.31
CA ASP A 189 18.88 -11.10 11.08
C ASP A 189 18.74 -9.85 11.97
N GLY A 190 17.69 -9.77 12.81
CA GLY A 190 17.45 -8.64 13.70
C GLY A 190 16.92 -7.37 13.03
N LEU A 191 16.55 -7.43 11.74
CA LEU A 191 16.04 -6.30 10.97
C LEU A 191 14.55 -6.05 11.23
N ILE A 192 13.81 -7.09 11.61
CA ILE A 192 12.40 -7.00 12.01
C ILE A 192 12.30 -7.26 13.51
N TYR A 193 11.59 -6.40 14.21
CA TYR A 193 11.30 -6.56 15.62
C TYR A 193 9.86 -6.16 15.94
N ARG A 194 9.33 -6.65 17.04
CA ARG A 194 8.01 -6.26 17.53
C ARG A 194 8.12 -5.01 18.41
N GLY A 195 7.43 -3.96 18.03
CA GLY A 195 7.42 -2.70 18.79
C GLY A 195 6.10 -1.96 18.62
N LYS A 196 5.86 -1.02 19.54
CA LYS A 196 4.73 -0.08 19.42
C LYS A 196 5.13 1.09 18.53
N ARG A 197 4.18 1.56 17.72
CA ARG A 197 4.30 2.76 16.86
C ARG A 197 2.99 3.52 16.90
N MET A 198 3.09 4.86 16.81
CA MET A 198 1.91 5.68 16.58
C MET A 198 1.41 5.46 15.15
N VAL A 199 0.12 5.14 15.02
CA VAL A 199 -0.54 4.91 13.74
C VAL A 199 -1.87 5.64 13.70
N ASN A 200 -2.30 6.03 12.48
CA ASN A 200 -3.67 6.49 12.29
C ASN A 200 -4.61 5.30 12.43
N TRP A 201 -5.67 5.44 13.20
CA TRP A 201 -6.62 4.38 13.49
C TRP A 201 -8.03 4.75 13.07
N CYS A 202 -8.71 3.84 12.34
CA CYS A 202 -10.12 3.99 12.00
C CYS A 202 -11.00 3.17 12.96
N PRO A 203 -11.79 3.81 13.84
CA PRO A 203 -12.65 3.09 14.79
C PRO A 203 -13.81 2.36 14.11
N VAL A 204 -14.23 2.80 12.94
CA VAL A 204 -15.31 2.15 12.16
C VAL A 204 -14.80 0.85 11.51
N SER A 205 -13.70 0.90 10.80
CA SER A 205 -13.08 -0.27 10.17
C SER A 205 -12.29 -1.13 11.17
N ARG A 206 -11.91 -0.57 12.31
CA ARG A 206 -11.04 -1.17 13.34
C ARG A 206 -9.72 -1.65 12.75
N THR A 207 -9.05 -0.74 12.05
CA THR A 207 -7.77 -0.99 11.40
C THR A 207 -6.89 0.26 11.44
N ALA A 208 -5.57 0.05 11.34
CA ALA A 208 -4.64 1.12 11.02
C ALA A 208 -4.89 1.64 9.60
N LEU A 209 -4.57 2.91 9.38
CA LEU A 209 -4.62 3.58 8.09
C LEU A 209 -3.22 4.07 7.73
N SER A 210 -2.90 4.08 6.44
CA SER A 210 -1.70 4.75 5.95
C SER A 210 -1.88 6.28 6.00
N ASP A 211 -0.76 7.02 5.98
CA ASP A 211 -0.83 8.48 5.98
C ASP A 211 -1.52 9.03 4.72
N GLU A 212 -1.43 8.33 3.58
CA GLU A 212 -2.09 8.69 2.32
C GLU A 212 -3.62 8.52 2.36
N GLU A 213 -4.13 7.67 3.23
CA GLU A 213 -5.58 7.46 3.42
C GLU A 213 -6.22 8.50 4.33
N VAL A 214 -5.40 9.30 5.04
CA VAL A 214 -5.86 10.29 6.01
C VAL A 214 -5.93 11.68 5.39
N ILE A 215 -7.12 12.25 5.34
CA ILE A 215 -7.35 13.60 4.82
C ILE A 215 -7.51 14.56 5.99
N ALA A 216 -6.54 15.46 6.18
CA ALA A 216 -6.62 16.50 7.21
C ALA A 216 -7.73 17.51 6.87
N LYS A 217 -8.62 17.75 7.81
CA LYS A 217 -9.68 18.76 7.70
C LYS A 217 -9.56 19.78 8.82
N LYS A 218 -9.63 21.06 8.46
CA LYS A 218 -9.73 22.14 9.44
C LYS A 218 -11.10 22.08 10.09
N GLN A 219 -11.13 22.13 11.42
CA GLN A 219 -12.35 22.24 12.20
C GLN A 219 -12.19 23.25 13.31
N ASN A 220 -13.28 23.91 13.68
CA ASN A 220 -13.29 24.79 14.84
C ASN A 220 -13.27 23.94 16.11
N SER A 221 -12.31 24.18 16.97
CA SER A 221 -12.16 23.51 18.26
C SER A 221 -12.06 24.53 19.38
N LYS A 222 -12.18 24.05 20.61
CA LYS A 222 -11.96 24.87 21.82
C LYS A 222 -10.58 24.56 22.38
N LEU A 223 -9.94 25.55 22.93
CA LEU A 223 -8.73 25.40 23.70
C LEU A 223 -9.11 25.36 25.19
N TYR A 224 -8.73 24.30 25.88
CA TYR A 224 -9.02 24.07 27.29
C TYR A 224 -7.77 24.34 28.10
N TYR A 225 -7.91 25.04 29.23
CA TYR A 225 -6.82 25.36 30.11
C TYR A 225 -6.92 24.49 31.37
N MET A 226 -5.86 23.78 31.68
CA MET A 226 -5.77 22.86 32.83
C MET A 226 -4.61 23.25 33.71
N LYS A 227 -4.80 23.11 35.03
CA LYS A 227 -3.80 23.50 36.03
C LYS A 227 -3.19 22.27 36.68
N TYR A 228 -1.88 22.19 36.62
CA TYR A 228 -1.06 21.15 37.25
C TYR A 228 -0.34 21.77 38.45
N GLU A 229 -0.71 21.39 39.68
CA GLU A 229 -0.14 21.93 40.89
C GLU A 229 1.31 21.42 41.09
N LEU A 230 2.22 22.32 41.43
CA LEU A 230 3.59 21.94 41.83
C LEU A 230 3.58 21.19 43.15
N VAL A 231 4.17 20.01 43.20
CA VAL A 231 4.19 19.16 44.40
C VAL A 231 5.00 19.85 45.50
N GLU A 232 6.12 20.48 45.16
CA GLU A 232 7.02 21.13 46.12
C GLU A 232 6.59 22.55 46.52
N GLU A 233 5.65 23.14 45.78
CA GLU A 233 5.17 24.52 46.01
C GLU A 233 3.64 24.54 45.98
N PRO A 234 2.93 24.02 46.98
CA PRO A 234 1.48 23.99 47.02
C PRO A 234 0.83 25.35 46.80
N GLY A 235 -0.20 25.40 45.96
CA GLY A 235 -0.85 26.62 45.56
C GLY A 235 -0.25 27.30 44.33
N LYS A 236 0.88 26.80 43.79
CA LYS A 236 1.42 27.17 42.50
C LYS A 236 1.07 26.16 41.43
N PHE A 237 0.79 26.65 40.24
CA PHE A 237 0.30 25.82 39.13
C PHE A 237 1.09 26.11 37.86
N LEU A 238 1.36 25.06 37.07
CA LEU A 238 1.64 25.18 35.66
C LEU A 238 0.30 25.06 34.93
N GLU A 239 -0.02 26.06 34.11
CA GLU A 239 -1.22 26.05 33.27
C GLU A 239 -0.85 25.53 31.88
N VAL A 240 -1.57 24.52 31.42
CA VAL A 240 -1.40 23.87 30.11
C VAL A 240 -2.63 24.13 29.25
N ALA A 241 -2.43 24.46 27.99
CA ALA A 241 -3.49 24.60 27.01
C ALA A 241 -3.56 23.37 26.10
N THR A 242 -4.75 22.80 25.94
CA THR A 242 -4.94 21.60 25.07
C THR A 242 -6.26 21.68 24.31
N THR A 243 -6.27 21.11 23.10
CA THR A 243 -7.50 20.88 22.32
C THR A 243 -8.15 19.53 22.63
N ARG A 244 -7.45 18.64 23.36
CA ARG A 244 -7.87 17.26 23.65
C ARG A 244 -7.85 16.97 25.15
N PRO A 245 -8.76 17.56 25.93
CA PRO A 245 -8.81 17.36 27.40
C PRO A 245 -9.15 15.92 27.79
N GLU A 246 -9.79 15.14 26.90
CA GLU A 246 -10.18 13.74 27.11
C GLU A 246 -8.96 12.83 27.32
N THR A 247 -7.76 13.21 26.88
CA THR A 247 -6.55 12.41 27.03
C THR A 247 -5.81 12.65 28.35
N LEU A 248 -6.33 13.52 29.23
CA LEU A 248 -5.74 13.89 30.54
C LEU A 248 -5.30 12.67 31.37
N MET A 249 -6.08 11.61 31.34
CA MET A 249 -5.81 10.40 32.13
C MET A 249 -4.51 9.68 31.75
N GLY A 250 -4.03 9.92 30.52
CA GLY A 250 -2.77 9.37 29.99
C GLY A 250 -1.59 10.33 30.04
N ASP A 251 -1.73 11.50 30.71
CA ASP A 251 -0.61 12.44 30.82
C ASP A 251 0.46 11.89 31.75
N VAL A 252 1.69 11.87 31.27
CA VAL A 252 2.85 11.32 31.98
C VAL A 252 3.93 12.36 32.29
N ALA A 253 3.82 13.55 31.70
CA ALA A 253 4.70 14.68 31.97
C ALA A 253 4.05 16.01 31.56
N VAL A 254 4.62 17.10 32.01
CA VAL A 254 4.45 18.44 31.42
C VAL A 254 5.77 18.86 30.79
N ALA A 255 5.79 19.12 29.48
CA ALA A 255 6.97 19.59 28.79
C ALA A 255 7.00 21.12 28.66
N VAL A 256 8.20 21.67 28.78
CA VAL A 256 8.46 23.10 28.61
C VAL A 256 9.68 23.31 27.73
N ASN A 257 9.76 24.43 27.02
CA ASN A 257 10.95 24.74 26.26
C ASN A 257 12.10 25.12 27.22
N PRO A 258 13.30 24.55 27.10
CA PRO A 258 14.42 24.84 27.98
C PRO A 258 14.90 26.31 27.90
N LYS A 259 14.54 27.02 26.82
CA LYS A 259 14.87 28.43 26.59
C LYS A 259 13.78 29.41 27.10
N ASP A 260 12.68 28.89 27.66
CA ASP A 260 11.62 29.69 28.22
C ASP A 260 11.91 30.02 29.69
N ASP A 261 12.32 31.27 29.95
CA ASP A 261 12.66 31.74 31.29
C ASP A 261 11.51 31.64 32.31
N ARG A 262 10.27 31.56 31.84
CA ARG A 262 9.07 31.41 32.69
C ARG A 262 9.05 30.04 33.41
N TYR A 263 9.49 29.01 32.70
CA TYR A 263 9.29 27.61 33.11
C TYR A 263 10.59 26.83 33.35
N GLY A 264 11.74 27.27 32.86
CA GLY A 264 13.01 26.54 32.98
C GLY A 264 13.38 26.11 34.40
N LYS A 265 13.01 26.93 35.41
CA LYS A 265 13.24 26.63 36.85
C LYS A 265 12.40 25.45 37.38
N TYR A 266 11.41 25.00 36.65
CA TYR A 266 10.54 23.89 37.06
C TYR A 266 10.95 22.56 36.43
N VAL A 267 11.87 22.55 35.46
CA VAL A 267 12.41 21.33 34.88
C VAL A 267 13.00 20.42 35.97
N GLY A 268 12.60 19.15 35.96
CA GLY A 268 12.96 18.15 36.95
C GLY A 268 12.09 18.15 38.22
N LYS A 269 11.20 19.13 38.41
CA LYS A 269 10.20 19.13 39.49
C LYS A 269 9.01 18.26 39.14
N LEU A 270 8.18 17.93 40.15
CA LEU A 270 6.96 17.18 40.00
C LEU A 270 5.71 18.11 40.00
N VAL A 271 4.75 17.75 39.19
CA VAL A 271 3.42 18.37 39.18
C VAL A 271 2.36 17.29 39.37
N ARG A 272 1.20 17.67 39.92
CA ARG A 272 0.05 16.78 40.08
C ARG A 272 -0.85 16.84 38.84
N ARG A 273 -1.01 15.68 38.21
CA ARG A 273 -2.06 15.46 37.21
C ARG A 273 -3.42 15.55 37.92
N PRO A 274 -4.38 16.35 37.41
CA PRO A 274 -5.65 16.58 38.11
C PRO A 274 -6.51 15.30 38.26
N PHE A 275 -6.53 14.43 37.24
CA PHE A 275 -7.35 13.22 37.26
C PHE A 275 -6.85 12.15 36.27
N PRO A 276 -6.79 10.84 36.70
CA PRO A 276 -6.64 10.45 38.09
C PRO A 276 -5.39 11.06 38.69
N ALA A 277 -5.41 11.36 39.97
CA ALA A 277 -4.30 12.04 40.62
C ALA A 277 -3.00 11.21 40.51
N ALA A 278 -1.93 11.81 40.00
CA ALA A 278 -0.60 11.22 39.90
C ALA A 278 0.44 12.34 39.92
N GLU A 279 1.63 12.05 40.42
CA GLU A 279 2.75 12.95 40.32
C GLU A 279 3.53 12.65 39.05
N ILE A 280 3.70 13.63 38.18
CA ILE A 280 4.35 13.52 36.89
C ILE A 280 5.46 14.57 36.76
N PRO A 281 6.57 14.29 36.07
CA PRO A 281 7.69 15.21 35.96
C PRO A 281 7.41 16.38 35.00
N VAL A 282 8.10 17.49 35.26
CA VAL A 282 8.29 18.55 34.27
C VAL A 282 9.57 18.27 33.49
N VAL A 283 9.47 18.12 32.18
CA VAL A 283 10.59 17.80 31.28
C VAL A 283 10.91 18.94 30.35
N ALA A 284 12.15 19.03 29.90
CA ALA A 284 12.58 20.00 28.91
C ALA A 284 12.57 19.39 27.51
N ASP A 285 11.95 20.06 26.55
CA ASP A 285 12.00 19.64 25.15
C ASP A 285 11.93 20.85 24.20
N ASP A 286 12.87 20.94 23.25
CA ASP A 286 12.93 22.03 22.27
C ASP A 286 11.74 22.03 21.27
N HIS A 287 10.95 20.97 21.21
CA HIS A 287 9.75 20.89 20.40
C HIS A 287 8.61 21.77 20.92
N VAL A 288 8.62 22.11 22.20
CA VAL A 288 7.59 22.97 22.80
C VAL A 288 7.75 24.41 22.30
N ASP A 289 6.72 24.91 21.66
CA ASP A 289 6.66 26.32 21.23
C ASP A 289 6.25 27.22 22.40
N PRO A 290 7.14 28.12 22.88
CA PRO A 290 6.84 29.05 23.99
C PRO A 290 5.69 30.01 23.71
N GLU A 291 5.42 30.28 22.44
CA GLU A 291 4.40 31.25 21.99
C GLU A 291 3.02 30.58 21.77
N PHE A 292 2.97 29.27 21.71
CA PHE A 292 1.71 28.54 21.54
C PHE A 292 1.03 28.23 22.87
N GLY A 293 -0.24 28.64 23.00
CA GLY A 293 -1.04 28.40 24.20
C GLY A 293 -0.46 29.07 25.43
N THR A 294 0.00 28.29 26.41
CA THR A 294 0.66 28.79 27.61
C THR A 294 2.18 28.66 27.55
N GLY A 295 2.75 27.99 26.55
CA GLY A 295 4.16 27.62 26.49
C GLY A 295 4.50 26.36 27.32
N ALA A 296 3.52 25.73 27.96
CA ALA A 296 3.64 24.45 28.62
C ALA A 296 2.71 23.43 27.96
N LEU A 297 3.23 22.25 27.68
CA LEU A 297 2.55 21.19 26.95
C LEU A 297 2.37 19.96 27.83
N LYS A 298 1.17 19.42 27.95
CA LYS A 298 0.95 18.10 28.55
C LYS A 298 1.44 17.01 27.60
N ILE A 299 2.04 15.95 28.11
CA ILE A 299 2.60 14.89 27.29
C ILE A 299 1.79 13.60 27.50
N THR A 300 1.14 13.17 26.42
CA THR A 300 0.31 11.94 26.37
C THR A 300 0.81 11.03 25.23
N PRO A 301 1.89 10.27 25.43
CA PRO A 301 2.59 9.56 24.35
C PRO A 301 1.75 8.53 23.59
N ALA A 302 0.69 8.00 24.21
CA ALA A 302 -0.19 7.03 23.56
C ALA A 302 -1.17 7.66 22.56
N HIS A 303 -1.39 8.98 22.59
CA HIS A 303 -2.50 9.62 21.88
C HIS A 303 -2.12 10.82 21.01
N ASP A 304 -0.84 11.18 20.97
CA ASP A 304 -0.31 12.22 20.10
C ASP A 304 1.07 11.83 19.55
N LYS A 305 1.30 12.10 18.24
CA LYS A 305 2.54 11.69 17.55
C LYS A 305 3.75 12.50 18.05
N ALA A 306 3.56 13.80 18.30
CA ALA A 306 4.64 14.64 18.84
C ALA A 306 4.94 14.26 20.30
N ASP A 307 3.90 14.03 21.11
CA ASP A 307 4.06 13.60 22.51
C ASP A 307 4.73 12.23 22.59
N PHE A 308 4.49 11.32 21.64
CA PHE A 308 5.18 10.03 21.56
C PHE A 308 6.69 10.21 21.38
N GLU A 309 7.11 11.09 20.46
CA GLU A 309 8.53 11.37 20.24
C GLU A 309 9.19 12.06 21.45
N ILE A 310 8.47 12.98 22.10
CA ILE A 310 8.93 13.60 23.36
C ILE A 310 9.06 12.52 24.45
N GLY A 311 8.10 11.63 24.54
CA GLY A 311 8.08 10.51 25.47
C GLY A 311 9.29 9.59 25.31
N LEU A 312 9.63 9.24 24.06
CA LEU A 312 10.81 8.42 23.76
C LEU A 312 12.13 9.12 24.14
N ARG A 313 12.25 10.42 23.88
CA ARG A 313 13.47 11.19 24.24
C ARG A 313 13.68 11.32 25.74
N ASN A 314 12.59 11.34 26.50
CA ASN A 314 12.60 11.55 27.95
C ASN A 314 12.32 10.26 28.76
N ASP A 315 12.30 9.08 28.09
CA ASP A 315 12.02 7.77 28.70
C ASP A 315 10.72 7.74 29.53
N LEU A 316 9.66 8.34 28.98
CA LEU A 316 8.37 8.44 29.65
C LEU A 316 7.49 7.21 29.39
N GLU A 317 6.64 6.88 30.36
CA GLU A 317 5.66 5.79 30.23
C GLU A 317 4.64 6.09 29.10
N ILE A 318 4.14 5.04 28.44
CA ILE A 318 3.08 5.12 27.43
C ILE A 318 1.81 4.54 28.02
N ILE A 319 0.90 5.41 28.46
CA ILE A 319 -0.39 5.05 29.06
C ILE A 319 -1.49 5.19 28.00
N ASP A 320 -2.06 4.06 27.59
CA ASP A 320 -3.19 3.98 26.67
C ASP A 320 -4.50 4.12 27.46
N VAL A 321 -5.38 5.04 27.04
CA VAL A 321 -6.64 5.36 27.74
C VAL A 321 -7.91 5.22 26.89
N PHE A 322 -7.77 4.77 25.61
CA PHE A 322 -8.91 4.57 24.70
C PHE A 322 -8.94 3.15 24.10
#